data_42bfee8790c908692228c8bfec8bf640
#
_entry.id   42bfee8790c908692228c8bfec8bf640
#
_cell.length_a   1.000
_cell.length_b   1.000
_cell.length_c   1.000
_cell.angle_alpha   90.00
_cell.angle_beta   90.00
_cell.angle_gamma   90.00
#
_symmetry.space_group_name_H-M   'P 1'
#
loop_
_entity.id
_entity.type
_entity.pdbx_description
1 polymer ?
#
loop_
_entity_poly.entity_id
_entity_poly.type
_entity_poly.pdbx_seq_one_letter_code
_entity_poly.pdbx_strand_id
1 'polypeptide(L)'
;LRGWDEADVILFSADAYVDHPSFGAAVIGRLLEAEGLRVCIVPQPDWHGDFRDFRKLGRPRLFFGISPGCMDSMVNKYTAARRLRSADAYSPDGRHDLRPEYPTIVYTNILRQLFPDVPIVLGGIEASLRRVMHYDYWQERFRPSILCDCDADLITYGMGEKPTLELVRLLTDAIDQSHPLLHYDEKGEACITRQLLREVGIANLKQTVTLWQKEEIPGGINKDDIVLHSYE
;
A
#
# COMPACT_ATOMS: atom_id res chain seq x y z
N LEU A 1 12.19 -17.40 15.33
CA LEU A 1 12.55 -15.99 15.32
C LEU A 1 13.75 -15.84 14.39
N ARG A 2 13.68 -14.96 13.42
CA ARG A 2 14.65 -14.83 12.32
C ARG A 2 15.85 -13.95 12.69
N GLY A 3 15.85 -13.34 13.91
CA GLY A 3 16.95 -12.51 14.41
C GLY A 3 17.15 -11.21 13.65
N TRP A 4 16.08 -10.68 13.00
CA TRP A 4 16.16 -9.39 12.32
C TRP A 4 15.90 -8.25 13.30
N ASP A 5 16.73 -7.22 13.24
CA ASP A 5 16.57 -6.00 14.02
C ASP A 5 15.68 -4.95 13.34
N GLU A 6 15.46 -5.13 12.03
CA GLU A 6 14.62 -4.26 11.19
C GLU A 6 14.07 -5.01 9.99
N ALA A 7 13.07 -4.43 9.32
CA ALA A 7 12.45 -4.96 8.12
C ALA A 7 12.79 -4.09 6.89
N ASP A 8 12.91 -4.73 5.73
CA ASP A 8 13.01 -4.02 4.46
C ASP A 8 11.62 -3.57 3.99
N VAL A 9 10.62 -4.44 4.16
CA VAL A 9 9.22 -4.16 3.81
C VAL A 9 8.31 -4.61 4.95
N ILE A 10 7.33 -3.77 5.29
CA ILE A 10 6.28 -4.12 6.25
C ILE A 10 4.94 -4.08 5.51
N LEU A 11 4.25 -5.22 5.47
CA LEU A 11 2.94 -5.37 4.83
C LEU A 11 1.83 -5.32 5.88
N PHE A 12 0.90 -4.40 5.71
CA PHE A 12 -0.34 -4.33 6.50
C PHE A 12 -1.49 -4.96 5.73
N SER A 13 -2.15 -5.93 6.34
CA SER A 13 -3.34 -6.57 5.78
C SER A 13 -4.53 -6.34 6.68
N ALA A 14 -5.68 -6.00 6.11
CA ALA A 14 -6.91 -5.90 6.90
C ALA A 14 -7.52 -7.27 7.24
N ASP A 15 -7.06 -8.36 6.64
CA ASP A 15 -7.38 -9.73 7.06
C ASP A 15 -6.53 -10.13 8.25
N ALA A 16 -7.13 -10.86 9.19
CA ALA A 16 -6.42 -11.46 10.32
C ALA A 16 -5.62 -12.71 9.92
N TYR A 17 -6.01 -13.36 8.84
CA TYR A 17 -5.39 -14.59 8.34
C TYR A 17 -4.60 -14.29 7.08
N VAL A 18 -3.32 -14.62 7.08
CA VAL A 18 -2.38 -14.36 5.96
C VAL A 18 -1.59 -15.61 5.55
N ASP A 19 -1.87 -16.73 6.14
CA ASP A 19 -1.15 -18.00 5.94
C ASP A 19 -1.67 -18.85 4.77
N HIS A 20 -2.76 -18.42 4.12
CA HIS A 20 -3.28 -19.11 2.94
C HIS A 20 -2.57 -18.63 1.67
N PRO A 21 -2.14 -19.54 0.78
CA PRO A 21 -1.37 -19.18 -0.42
C PRO A 21 -2.11 -18.29 -1.42
N SER A 22 -3.44 -18.17 -1.32
CA SER A 22 -4.22 -17.24 -2.16
C SER A 22 -4.31 -15.82 -1.60
N PHE A 23 -3.83 -15.58 -0.41
CA PHE A 23 -3.91 -14.26 0.21
C PHE A 23 -2.78 -13.36 -0.30
N GLY A 24 -3.14 -12.17 -0.78
CA GLY A 24 -2.20 -11.27 -1.42
C GLY A 24 -1.00 -10.91 -0.55
N ALA A 25 -1.21 -10.68 0.75
CA ALA A 25 -0.11 -10.41 1.68
C ALA A 25 0.86 -11.59 1.81
N ALA A 26 0.37 -12.84 1.81
CA ALA A 26 1.22 -14.03 1.84
C ALA A 26 1.99 -14.20 0.52
N VAL A 27 1.33 -14.02 -0.62
CA VAL A 27 1.96 -14.10 -1.95
C VAL A 27 3.08 -13.07 -2.08
N ILE A 28 2.78 -11.80 -1.83
CA ILE A 28 3.77 -10.71 -1.95
C ILE A 28 4.87 -10.88 -0.91
N GLY A 29 4.53 -11.24 0.33
CA GLY A 29 5.53 -11.48 1.36
C GLY A 29 6.53 -12.58 0.98
N ARG A 30 6.07 -13.72 0.47
CA ARG A 30 6.93 -14.81 -0.01
C ARG A 30 7.75 -14.44 -1.22
N LEU A 31 7.16 -13.67 -2.14
CA LEU A 31 7.86 -13.18 -3.30
C LEU A 31 9.05 -12.29 -2.92
N LEU A 32 8.82 -11.34 -2.00
CA LEU A 32 9.86 -10.45 -1.51
C LEU A 32 10.93 -11.18 -0.67
N GLU A 33 10.53 -12.17 0.13
CA GLU A 33 11.49 -13.04 0.83
C GLU A 33 12.38 -13.82 -0.14
N ALA A 34 11.85 -14.27 -1.29
CA ALA A 34 12.62 -14.97 -2.32
C ALA A 34 13.67 -14.06 -2.99
N GLU A 35 13.44 -12.75 -3.02
CA GLU A 35 14.42 -11.74 -3.44
C GLU A 35 15.43 -11.39 -2.32
N GLY A 36 15.38 -12.07 -1.17
CA GLY A 36 16.32 -11.89 -0.07
C GLY A 36 15.95 -10.78 0.91
N LEU A 37 14.75 -10.20 0.81
CA LEU A 37 14.31 -9.10 1.67
C LEU A 37 13.77 -9.60 3.03
N ARG A 38 13.94 -8.77 4.05
CA ARG A 38 13.39 -8.96 5.39
C ARG A 38 11.95 -8.42 5.40
N VAL A 39 10.96 -9.32 5.37
CA VAL A 39 9.55 -8.96 5.25
C VAL A 39 8.80 -9.26 6.53
N CYS A 40 8.09 -8.27 7.04
CA CYS A 40 7.15 -8.44 8.14
C CYS A 40 5.72 -8.24 7.65
N ILE A 41 4.78 -9.03 8.18
CA ILE A 41 3.35 -8.87 7.93
C ILE A 41 2.65 -8.52 9.24
N VAL A 42 1.84 -7.47 9.22
CA VAL A 42 0.96 -7.06 10.31
C VAL A 42 -0.48 -7.36 9.89
N PRO A 43 -1.04 -8.50 10.32
CA PRO A 43 -2.41 -8.87 10.00
C PRO A 43 -3.37 -8.12 10.92
N GLN A 44 -4.41 -7.56 10.34
CA GLN A 44 -5.52 -6.87 11.00
C GLN A 44 -5.10 -6.02 12.22
N PRO A 45 -4.30 -4.95 11.97
CA PRO A 45 -3.80 -4.12 13.05
C PRO A 45 -4.95 -3.41 13.77
N ASP A 46 -4.82 -3.24 15.09
CA ASP A 46 -5.75 -2.41 15.84
C ASP A 46 -5.56 -0.93 15.45
N TRP A 47 -6.56 -0.38 14.81
CA TRP A 47 -6.58 0.98 14.28
C TRP A 47 -7.15 2.01 15.26
N HIS A 48 -7.48 1.56 16.48
CA HIS A 48 -7.94 2.42 17.57
C HIS A 48 -6.78 2.77 18.53
N GLY A 49 -7.02 3.78 19.33
CA GLY A 49 -6.15 4.12 20.45
C GLY A 49 -4.79 4.67 20.04
N ASP A 50 -3.72 4.08 20.55
CA ASP A 50 -2.34 4.60 20.41
C ASP A 50 -1.60 4.12 19.17
N PHE A 51 -2.25 3.39 18.29
CA PHE A 51 -1.68 2.82 17.05
C PHE A 51 -0.45 1.93 17.28
N ARG A 52 -0.42 1.18 18.38
CA ARG A 52 0.71 0.35 18.77
C ARG A 52 1.11 -0.64 17.67
N ASP A 53 0.12 -1.27 17.00
CA ASP A 53 0.38 -2.25 15.95
C ASP A 53 1.03 -1.65 14.72
N PHE A 54 0.83 -0.37 14.45
CA PHE A 54 1.46 0.36 13.36
C PHE A 54 2.89 0.80 13.69
N ARG A 55 3.23 0.96 14.98
CA ARG A 55 4.54 1.45 15.44
C ARG A 55 5.51 0.35 15.84
N LYS A 56 5.00 -0.83 16.25
CA LYS A 56 5.80 -1.87 16.92
C LYS A 56 6.98 -2.41 16.11
N LEU A 57 6.94 -2.31 14.78
CA LEU A 57 8.01 -2.79 13.89
C LEU A 57 8.94 -1.67 13.41
N GLY A 58 8.66 -0.43 13.78
CA GLY A 58 9.45 0.72 13.37
C GLY A 58 9.32 1.06 11.88
N ARG A 59 10.31 1.78 11.37
CA ARG A 59 10.44 2.19 9.98
C ARG A 59 10.99 1.04 9.13
N PRO A 60 10.41 0.69 7.96
CA PRO A 60 11.03 -0.20 7.01
C PRO A 60 12.12 0.54 6.21
N ARG A 61 13.10 -0.21 5.69
CA ARG A 61 14.13 0.38 4.82
C ARG A 61 13.58 0.84 3.48
N LEU A 62 12.61 0.13 2.89
CA LEU A 62 12.10 0.40 1.56
C LEU A 62 10.71 1.06 1.60
N PHE A 63 9.68 0.37 2.04
CA PHE A 63 8.30 0.90 2.05
C PHE A 63 7.35 0.13 2.97
N PHE A 64 6.22 0.76 3.25
CA PHE A 64 5.02 0.10 3.76
C PHE A 64 4.13 -0.35 2.60
N GLY A 65 3.69 -1.62 2.61
CA GLY A 65 2.66 -2.12 1.72
C GLY A 65 1.32 -2.25 2.44
N ILE A 66 0.22 -1.83 1.81
CA ILE A 66 -1.12 -1.89 2.41
C ILE A 66 -2.07 -2.64 1.50
N SER A 67 -2.83 -3.58 2.08
CA SER A 67 -3.86 -4.35 1.41
C SER A 67 -5.14 -4.38 2.24
N PRO A 68 -6.33 -4.29 1.62
CA PRO A 68 -7.62 -4.45 2.32
C PRO A 68 -7.87 -5.89 2.77
N GLY A 69 -7.00 -6.81 2.40
CA GLY A 69 -7.22 -8.25 2.48
C GLY A 69 -7.67 -8.84 1.14
N CYS A 70 -8.25 -10.03 1.15
CA CYS A 70 -8.67 -10.74 -0.06
C CYS A 70 -9.99 -10.22 -0.67
N MET A 71 -10.76 -9.42 0.07
CA MET A 71 -12.00 -8.80 -0.41
C MET A 71 -11.95 -7.29 -0.28
N ASP A 72 -12.75 -6.60 -1.11
CA ASP A 72 -13.07 -5.20 -0.89
C ASP A 72 -13.76 -5.04 0.47
N SER A 73 -13.30 -4.07 1.26
CA SER A 73 -13.76 -3.89 2.64
C SER A 73 -15.25 -3.60 2.75
N MET A 74 -15.79 -2.81 1.83
CA MET A 74 -17.20 -2.45 1.84
C MET A 74 -18.09 -3.62 1.43
N VAL A 75 -17.64 -4.43 0.46
CA VAL A 75 -18.32 -5.68 0.08
C VAL A 75 -18.26 -6.72 1.21
N ASN A 76 -17.14 -6.76 1.94
CA ASN A 76 -17.00 -7.64 3.09
C ASN A 76 -17.89 -7.22 4.27
N LYS A 77 -18.01 -5.91 4.52
CA LYS A 77 -18.73 -5.35 5.66
C LYS A 77 -20.24 -5.28 5.44
N TYR A 78 -20.69 -5.01 4.22
CA TYR A 78 -22.09 -4.76 3.90
C TYR A 78 -22.65 -5.75 2.88
N THR A 79 -23.98 -5.96 2.97
CA THR A 79 -24.74 -6.65 1.91
C THR A 79 -24.98 -5.68 0.73
N ALA A 80 -25.47 -6.22 -0.42
CA ALA A 80 -25.89 -5.40 -1.56
C ALA A 80 -27.02 -4.40 -1.21
N ALA A 81 -27.83 -4.69 -0.18
CA ALA A 81 -28.85 -3.79 0.34
C ALA A 81 -28.30 -2.84 1.44
N ARG A 82 -26.98 -2.66 1.52
CA ARG A 82 -26.30 -1.79 2.50
C ARG A 82 -26.57 -2.12 3.97
N ARG A 83 -26.94 -3.35 4.27
CA ARG A 83 -27.09 -3.81 5.65
C ARG A 83 -25.77 -4.37 6.14
N LEU A 84 -25.39 -3.99 7.35
CA LEU A 84 -24.20 -4.55 8.02
C LEU A 84 -24.32 -6.08 8.09
N ARG A 85 -23.25 -6.77 7.72
CA ARG A 85 -23.15 -8.23 7.88
C ARG A 85 -22.92 -8.56 9.36
N SER A 86 -23.44 -9.68 9.78
CA SER A 86 -23.30 -10.16 11.18
C SER A 86 -21.95 -10.79 11.47
N ALA A 87 -21.17 -11.14 10.43
CA ALA A 87 -19.88 -11.79 10.58
C ALA A 87 -18.91 -11.37 9.48
N ASP A 88 -17.61 -11.36 9.82
CA ASP A 88 -16.48 -11.22 8.89
C ASP A 88 -15.63 -12.49 8.94
N ALA A 89 -15.66 -13.30 7.89
CA ALA A 89 -14.94 -14.57 7.81
C ALA A 89 -13.40 -14.40 7.88
N TYR A 90 -12.88 -13.20 7.69
CA TYR A 90 -11.46 -12.89 7.70
C TYR A 90 -10.99 -12.23 9.00
N SER A 91 -11.87 -12.17 9.99
CA SER A 91 -11.58 -11.64 11.34
C SER A 91 -11.66 -12.75 12.39
N PRO A 92 -10.94 -12.64 13.50
CA PRO A 92 -11.02 -13.62 14.59
C PRO A 92 -12.45 -13.78 15.10
N ASP A 93 -12.86 -15.00 15.34
CA ASP A 93 -14.20 -15.38 15.80
C ASP A 93 -15.35 -14.86 14.90
N GLY A 94 -15.04 -14.52 13.65
CA GLY A 94 -16.03 -13.96 12.72
C GLY A 94 -16.52 -12.55 13.06
N ARG A 95 -15.81 -11.81 13.91
CA ARG A 95 -16.22 -10.46 14.33
C ARG A 95 -16.17 -9.46 13.18
N HIS A 96 -17.26 -8.75 12.96
CA HIS A 96 -17.45 -7.85 11.82
C HIS A 96 -16.98 -6.40 12.04
N ASP A 97 -16.58 -6.05 13.27
CA ASP A 97 -16.28 -4.68 13.71
C ASP A 97 -14.78 -4.41 13.91
N LEU A 98 -13.91 -5.39 13.62
CA LEU A 98 -12.47 -5.26 13.80
C LEU A 98 -11.77 -4.52 12.66
N ARG A 99 -12.37 -4.55 11.47
CA ARG A 99 -11.86 -3.90 10.27
C ARG A 99 -12.54 -2.54 10.09
N PRO A 100 -11.79 -1.45 9.84
CA PRO A 100 -12.40 -0.16 9.48
C PRO A 100 -13.09 -0.23 8.12
N GLU A 101 -13.94 0.76 7.83
CA GLU A 101 -14.34 1.04 6.47
C GLU A 101 -13.15 1.62 5.70
N TYR A 102 -12.97 1.18 4.46
CA TYR A 102 -11.84 1.61 3.61
C TYR A 102 -10.48 1.48 4.34
N PRO A 103 -10.11 0.28 4.83
CA PRO A 103 -8.88 0.10 5.61
C PRO A 103 -7.64 0.60 4.87
N THR A 104 -7.64 0.55 3.54
CA THR A 104 -6.55 1.08 2.73
C THR A 104 -6.33 2.57 3.00
N ILE A 105 -7.40 3.36 3.11
CA ILE A 105 -7.33 4.79 3.45
C ILE A 105 -6.95 5.00 4.92
N VAL A 106 -7.63 4.28 5.82
CA VAL A 106 -7.42 4.44 7.27
C VAL A 106 -5.98 4.10 7.65
N TYR A 107 -5.47 2.95 7.19
CA TYR A 107 -4.11 2.52 7.51
C TYR A 107 -3.05 3.44 6.89
N THR A 108 -3.28 3.93 5.68
CA THR A 108 -2.40 4.92 5.04
C THR A 108 -2.30 6.18 5.90
N ASN A 109 -3.42 6.73 6.33
CA ASN A 109 -3.45 7.96 7.12
C ASN A 109 -2.74 7.79 8.47
N ILE A 110 -2.93 6.64 9.14
CA ILE A 110 -2.21 6.33 10.38
C ILE A 110 -0.71 6.22 10.13
N LEU A 111 -0.28 5.46 9.13
CA LEU A 111 1.13 5.30 8.80
C LEU A 111 1.76 6.62 8.38
N ARG A 112 1.05 7.46 7.63
CA ARG A 112 1.53 8.77 7.21
C ARG A 112 1.72 9.72 8.39
N GLN A 113 0.83 9.66 9.37
CA GLN A 113 0.98 10.43 10.62
C GLN A 113 2.21 9.98 11.42
N LEU A 114 2.46 8.67 11.48
CA LEU A 114 3.56 8.09 12.26
C LEU A 114 4.92 8.18 11.55
N PHE A 115 4.92 8.05 10.22
CA PHE A 115 6.11 7.96 9.38
C PHE A 115 5.94 8.82 8.11
N PRO A 116 6.05 10.15 8.22
CA PRO A 116 5.66 11.08 7.15
C PRO A 116 6.49 10.97 5.87
N ASP A 117 7.72 10.48 5.96
CA ASP A 117 8.68 10.40 4.87
C ASP A 117 8.84 9.00 4.25
N VAL A 118 8.23 7.98 4.85
CA VAL A 118 8.33 6.59 4.37
C VAL A 118 7.39 6.37 3.18
N PRO A 119 7.84 5.73 2.08
CA PRO A 119 6.98 5.35 0.98
C PRO A 119 5.83 4.43 1.41
N ILE A 120 4.63 4.67 0.89
CA ILE A 120 3.44 3.83 1.10
C ILE A 120 2.93 3.34 -0.25
N VAL A 121 2.89 2.02 -0.41
CA VAL A 121 2.44 1.33 -1.62
C VAL A 121 1.11 0.62 -1.33
N LEU A 122 0.09 0.93 -2.11
CA LEU A 122 -1.21 0.29 -2.00
C LEU A 122 -1.30 -0.89 -2.97
N GLY A 123 -1.94 -1.97 -2.52
CA GLY A 123 -2.22 -3.13 -3.35
C GLY A 123 -3.58 -3.76 -3.03
N GLY A 124 -3.88 -4.86 -3.70
CA GLY A 124 -5.10 -5.61 -3.51
C GLY A 124 -6.32 -5.01 -4.22
N ILE A 125 -7.48 -5.64 -3.98
CA ILE A 125 -8.70 -5.37 -4.74
C ILE A 125 -9.26 -3.96 -4.52
N GLU A 126 -9.23 -3.44 -3.30
CA GLU A 126 -9.76 -2.12 -2.95
C GLU A 126 -9.01 -1.00 -3.67
N ALA A 127 -7.69 -1.02 -3.64
CA ALA A 127 -6.87 -0.06 -4.37
C ALA A 127 -7.03 -0.23 -5.89
N SER A 128 -7.09 -1.47 -6.39
CA SER A 128 -7.27 -1.77 -7.82
C SER A 128 -8.58 -1.23 -8.37
N LEU A 129 -9.68 -1.40 -7.64
CA LEU A 129 -11.01 -0.91 -8.07
C LEU A 129 -11.12 0.61 -8.01
N ARG A 130 -10.40 1.24 -7.07
CA ARG A 130 -10.44 2.70 -6.81
C ARG A 130 -9.22 3.46 -7.36
N ARG A 131 -8.44 2.85 -8.26
CA ARG A 131 -7.22 3.46 -8.81
C ARG A 131 -7.44 4.68 -9.71
N VAL A 132 -8.63 4.76 -10.29
CA VAL A 132 -9.10 5.90 -11.12
C VAL A 132 -10.43 6.41 -10.59
N MET A 133 -11.01 7.40 -11.25
CA MET A 133 -12.36 7.85 -10.91
C MET A 133 -13.33 6.67 -10.95
N HIS A 134 -14.18 6.56 -9.94
CA HIS A 134 -15.13 5.47 -9.78
C HIS A 134 -16.43 5.97 -9.12
N TYR A 135 -17.52 5.22 -9.32
CA TYR A 135 -18.75 5.43 -8.60
C TYR A 135 -18.71 4.66 -7.27
N ASP A 136 -18.74 5.39 -6.16
CA ASP A 136 -18.87 4.78 -4.83
C ASP A 136 -20.33 4.48 -4.54
N TYR A 137 -20.70 3.21 -4.61
CA TYR A 137 -22.05 2.72 -4.36
C TYR A 137 -22.55 3.04 -2.94
N TRP A 138 -21.65 3.02 -1.96
CA TRP A 138 -22.00 3.23 -0.54
C TRP A 138 -22.29 4.69 -0.24
N GLN A 139 -21.52 5.60 -0.85
CA GLN A 139 -21.67 7.05 -0.71
C GLN A 139 -22.56 7.67 -1.78
N GLU A 140 -23.04 6.88 -2.77
CA GLU A 140 -23.88 7.31 -3.89
C GLU A 140 -23.32 8.49 -4.69
N ARG A 141 -22.00 8.51 -4.89
CA ARG A 141 -21.33 9.57 -5.63
C ARG A 141 -20.12 9.07 -6.39
N PHE A 142 -19.71 9.85 -7.38
CA PHE A 142 -18.40 9.66 -7.98
C PHE A 142 -17.29 10.11 -7.02
N ARG A 143 -16.20 9.36 -7.03
CA ARG A 143 -15.00 9.64 -6.27
C ARG A 143 -13.80 9.69 -7.20
N PRO A 144 -12.79 10.54 -6.94
CA PRO A 144 -11.53 10.49 -7.66
C PRO A 144 -10.77 9.19 -7.34
N SER A 145 -9.55 9.09 -7.85
CA SER A 145 -8.63 8.00 -7.44
C SER A 145 -8.47 7.97 -5.92
N ILE A 146 -8.33 6.77 -5.35
CA ILE A 146 -8.04 6.58 -3.92
C ILE A 146 -6.76 7.33 -3.48
N LEU A 147 -5.81 7.58 -4.39
CA LEU A 147 -4.63 8.40 -4.10
C LEU A 147 -4.97 9.87 -3.78
N CYS A 148 -6.13 10.35 -4.19
CA CYS A 148 -6.63 11.68 -3.80
C CYS A 148 -7.32 11.67 -2.43
N ASP A 149 -7.73 10.49 -1.95
CA ASP A 149 -8.42 10.31 -0.66
C ASP A 149 -7.46 9.98 0.48
N CYS A 150 -6.25 9.54 0.15
CA CYS A 150 -5.20 9.22 1.12
C CYS A 150 -3.82 9.63 0.56
N ASP A 151 -2.89 9.88 1.46
CA ASP A 151 -1.53 10.31 1.09
C ASP A 151 -0.59 9.12 0.86
N ALA A 152 -1.00 8.18 -0.01
CA ALA A 152 -0.14 7.10 -0.50
C ALA A 152 0.65 7.55 -1.74
N ASP A 153 1.73 6.84 -2.04
CA ASP A 153 2.67 7.23 -3.09
C ASP A 153 2.47 6.48 -4.40
N LEU A 154 2.04 5.21 -4.29
CA LEU A 154 1.94 4.30 -5.44
C LEU A 154 0.81 3.29 -5.22
N ILE A 155 0.10 2.96 -6.29
CA ILE A 155 -0.77 1.77 -6.34
C ILE A 155 -0.14 0.74 -7.27
N THR A 156 -0.05 -0.52 -6.83
CA THR A 156 0.11 -1.67 -7.72
C THR A 156 -1.25 -2.33 -7.89
N TYR A 157 -1.71 -2.55 -9.13
CA TYR A 157 -3.04 -3.08 -9.39
C TYR A 157 -3.04 -4.40 -10.16
N GLY A 158 -4.13 -5.14 -10.06
CA GLY A 158 -4.26 -6.47 -10.66
C GLY A 158 -3.35 -7.50 -9.99
N MET A 159 -2.60 -8.26 -10.78
CA MET A 159 -1.59 -9.21 -10.30
C MET A 159 -0.33 -8.44 -9.90
N GLY A 160 -0.18 -8.19 -8.60
CA GLY A 160 0.82 -7.27 -8.04
C GLY A 160 2.27 -7.79 -8.02
N GLU A 161 2.51 -9.05 -8.35
CA GLU A 161 3.82 -9.69 -8.22
C GLU A 161 4.89 -8.98 -9.04
N LYS A 162 4.63 -8.82 -10.34
CA LYS A 162 5.59 -8.23 -11.28
C LYS A 162 5.91 -6.76 -10.95
N PRO A 163 4.92 -5.86 -10.81
CA PRO A 163 5.20 -4.47 -10.47
C PRO A 163 5.88 -4.31 -9.11
N THR A 164 5.58 -5.18 -8.14
CA THR A 164 6.26 -5.14 -6.83
C THR A 164 7.73 -5.53 -6.97
N LEU A 165 8.07 -6.55 -7.76
CA LEU A 165 9.46 -6.92 -8.02
C LEU A 165 10.22 -5.82 -8.76
N GLU A 166 9.59 -5.23 -9.78
CA GLU A 166 10.21 -4.12 -10.53
C GLU A 166 10.45 -2.92 -9.62
N LEU A 167 9.50 -2.58 -8.75
CA LEU A 167 9.67 -1.53 -7.75
C LEU A 167 10.84 -1.82 -6.81
N VAL A 168 10.89 -3.01 -6.23
CA VAL A 168 11.96 -3.39 -5.31
C VAL A 168 13.33 -3.29 -5.98
N ARG A 169 13.46 -3.75 -7.22
CA ARG A 169 14.72 -3.62 -7.98
C ARG A 169 15.16 -2.17 -8.15
N LEU A 170 14.24 -1.28 -8.52
CA LEU A 170 14.54 0.16 -8.60
C LEU A 170 15.04 0.73 -7.27
N LEU A 171 14.42 0.33 -6.15
CA LEU A 171 14.79 0.82 -4.83
C LEU A 171 16.11 0.24 -4.34
N THR A 172 16.37 -1.05 -4.56
CA THR A 172 17.63 -1.70 -4.20
C THR A 172 18.79 -1.19 -5.06
N ASP A 173 18.58 -0.99 -6.35
CA ASP A 173 19.57 -0.40 -7.26
C ASP A 173 19.94 1.03 -6.80
N ALA A 174 18.99 1.83 -6.32
CA ALA A 174 19.26 3.16 -5.78
C ALA A 174 20.12 3.10 -4.51
N ILE A 175 19.91 2.10 -3.66
CA ILE A 175 20.75 1.85 -2.48
C ILE A 175 22.18 1.44 -2.88
N ASP A 176 22.28 0.45 -3.77
CA ASP A 176 23.57 -0.11 -4.21
C ASP A 176 24.44 0.94 -4.95
N GLN A 177 23.80 1.83 -5.68
CA GLN A 177 24.47 2.95 -6.36
C GLN A 177 24.71 4.17 -5.46
N SER A 178 24.37 4.09 -4.19
CA SER A 178 24.51 5.19 -3.22
C SER A 178 23.87 6.50 -3.72
N HIS A 179 22.58 6.41 -4.11
CA HIS A 179 21.85 7.55 -4.65
C HIS A 179 21.92 8.78 -3.71
N PRO A 180 22.13 10.00 -4.21
CA PRO A 180 22.35 11.19 -3.36
C PRO A 180 21.20 11.54 -2.41
N LEU A 181 19.97 11.07 -2.68
CA LEU A 181 18.79 11.30 -1.85
C LEU A 181 18.49 10.17 -0.86
N LEU A 182 19.42 9.23 -0.67
CA LEU A 182 19.28 8.22 0.38
C LEU A 182 19.27 8.90 1.75
N HIS A 183 18.36 8.44 2.57
CA HIS A 183 18.37 8.74 3.99
C HIS A 183 19.12 7.62 4.73
N TYR A 184 19.86 7.99 5.77
CA TYR A 184 20.52 7.03 6.64
C TYR A 184 19.92 7.14 8.04
N ASP A 185 19.51 6.00 8.59
CA ASP A 185 18.97 5.95 9.94
C ASP A 185 20.07 6.14 11.01
N GLU A 186 19.68 6.07 12.29
CA GLU A 186 20.61 6.22 13.42
C GLU A 186 21.70 5.13 13.49
N LYS A 187 21.49 3.99 12.82
CA LYS A 187 22.45 2.88 12.71
C LYS A 187 23.34 2.99 11.48
N GLY A 188 23.08 3.98 10.60
CA GLY A 188 23.80 4.15 9.34
C GLY A 188 23.26 3.27 8.20
N GLU A 189 22.08 2.65 8.36
CA GLU A 189 21.43 1.88 7.30
C GLU A 189 20.72 2.79 6.30
N ALA A 190 20.92 2.50 5.01
CA ALA A 190 20.30 3.26 3.94
C ALA A 190 18.79 2.98 3.85
N CYS A 191 17.99 4.04 3.85
CA CYS A 191 16.53 3.99 3.79
C CYS A 191 15.98 4.79 2.62
N ILE A 192 14.90 4.31 2.03
CA ILE A 192 14.17 5.01 0.98
C ILE A 192 13.21 6.03 1.59
N THR A 193 13.17 7.23 1.00
CA THR A 193 12.21 8.27 1.32
C THR A 193 11.18 8.45 0.18
N ARG A 194 10.07 9.11 0.47
CA ARG A 194 9.09 9.50 -0.56
C ARG A 194 9.71 10.33 -1.68
N GLN A 195 10.63 11.23 -1.33
CA GLN A 195 11.34 12.05 -2.32
C GLN A 195 12.16 11.17 -3.25
N LEU A 196 12.96 10.26 -2.70
CA LEU A 196 13.76 9.34 -3.50
C LEU A 196 12.87 8.45 -4.38
N LEU A 197 11.75 7.94 -3.84
CA LEU A 197 10.81 7.11 -4.60
C LEU A 197 10.37 7.80 -5.91
N ARG A 198 10.13 9.11 -5.90
CA ARG A 198 9.72 9.86 -7.09
C ARG A 198 10.84 10.00 -8.13
N GLU A 199 12.10 10.00 -7.70
CA GLU A 199 13.27 10.18 -8.57
C GLU A 199 13.75 8.89 -9.24
N VAL A 200 13.45 7.72 -8.67
CA VAL A 200 13.94 6.42 -9.19
C VAL A 200 13.17 5.89 -10.41
N GLY A 201 12.30 6.68 -11.02
CA GLY A 201 11.63 6.32 -12.26
C GLY A 201 10.35 5.49 -12.10
N ILE A 202 9.66 5.59 -10.98
CA ILE A 202 8.39 4.88 -10.74
C ILE A 202 7.30 5.19 -11.78
N ALA A 203 7.36 6.35 -12.44
CA ALA A 203 6.43 6.71 -13.51
C ALA A 203 6.47 5.74 -14.71
N ASN A 204 7.55 4.99 -14.88
CA ASN A 204 7.72 4.02 -15.97
C ASN A 204 7.28 2.60 -15.58
N LEU A 205 6.94 2.36 -14.32
CA LEU A 205 6.49 1.04 -13.86
C LEU A 205 5.12 0.69 -14.47
N LYS A 206 5.02 -0.50 -15.04
CA LYS A 206 3.75 -1.02 -15.56
C LYS A 206 2.85 -1.50 -14.43
N GLN A 207 1.54 -1.49 -14.64
CA GLN A 207 0.54 -1.89 -13.65
C GLN A 207 0.63 -1.10 -12.33
N THR A 208 1.00 0.17 -12.44
CA THR A 208 1.04 1.08 -11.30
C THR A 208 0.25 2.35 -11.59
N VAL A 209 -0.12 3.06 -10.54
CA VAL A 209 -0.71 4.39 -10.59
C VAL A 209 -0.02 5.27 -9.58
N THR A 210 0.39 6.46 -10.02
CA THR A 210 0.99 7.51 -9.19
C THR A 210 0.24 8.81 -9.39
N LEU A 211 0.26 9.67 -8.39
CA LEU A 211 -0.33 11.01 -8.46
C LEU A 211 0.78 12.06 -8.65
N TRP A 212 0.69 12.83 -9.71
CA TRP A 212 1.63 13.90 -10.03
C TRP A 212 0.89 15.23 -10.20
N GLN A 213 1.50 16.32 -9.77
CA GLN A 213 1.11 17.63 -10.26
C GLN A 213 1.44 17.72 -11.74
N LYS A 214 0.64 18.46 -12.52
CA LYS A 214 0.80 18.52 -13.98
C LYS A 214 2.19 18.95 -14.42
N GLU A 215 2.79 19.86 -13.66
CA GLU A 215 4.12 20.42 -13.90
C GLU A 215 5.26 19.47 -13.52
N GLU A 216 4.97 18.45 -12.70
CA GLU A 216 5.94 17.48 -12.19
C GLU A 216 5.94 16.14 -12.96
N ILE A 217 5.06 16.00 -13.97
CA ILE A 217 4.97 14.74 -14.74
C ILE A 217 6.30 14.49 -15.46
N PRO A 218 7.01 13.38 -15.13
CA PRO A 218 8.27 13.05 -15.77
C PRO A 218 8.13 12.88 -17.29
N GLY A 219 8.90 13.63 -18.05
CA GLY A 219 8.81 13.62 -19.52
C GLY A 219 7.64 14.39 -20.10
N GLY A 220 6.79 15.01 -19.28
CA GLY A 220 5.59 15.73 -19.70
C GLY A 220 4.50 14.81 -20.26
N ILE A 221 3.47 15.43 -20.84
CA ILE A 221 2.36 14.72 -21.51
C ILE A 221 2.71 14.57 -23.00
N ASN A 222 2.80 13.35 -23.47
CA ASN A 222 3.09 13.03 -24.86
C ASN A 222 1.83 12.95 -25.71
N LYS A 223 1.98 12.96 -27.05
CA LYS A 223 0.84 12.90 -27.99
C LYS A 223 0.05 11.60 -27.90
N ASP A 224 0.71 10.51 -27.51
CA ASP A 224 0.12 9.17 -27.41
C ASP A 224 -0.46 8.88 -26.02
N ASP A 225 -0.32 9.81 -25.09
CA ASP A 225 -0.88 9.65 -23.74
C ASP A 225 -2.39 9.83 -23.77
N ILE A 226 -3.09 8.97 -23.08
CA ILE A 226 -4.54 9.10 -22.85
C ILE A 226 -4.74 10.02 -21.65
N VAL A 227 -5.14 11.25 -21.92
CA VAL A 227 -5.49 12.22 -20.88
C VAL A 227 -6.95 12.05 -20.51
N LEU A 228 -7.22 11.63 -19.27
CA LEU A 228 -8.57 11.59 -18.73
C LEU A 228 -8.98 12.98 -18.26
N HIS A 229 -10.22 13.36 -18.53
CA HIS A 229 -10.76 14.61 -18.00
C HIS A 229 -10.73 14.60 -16.46
N SER A 230 -10.46 15.77 -15.88
CA SER A 230 -10.58 15.95 -14.45
C SER A 230 -12.03 15.73 -14.01
N TYR A 231 -12.19 15.24 -12.80
CA TYR A 231 -13.49 15.20 -12.13
C TYR A 231 -13.74 16.58 -11.51
N GLU A 232 -14.42 17.45 -12.21
CA GLU A 232 -15.01 18.72 -11.74
C GLU A 232 -16.52 18.67 -11.88
#